data_ab032ec86ee72535a6c04aef73f00a93
#
_entry.id   ab032ec86ee72535a6c04aef73f00a93
#
_cell.length_a   1.000
_cell.length_b   1.000
_cell.length_c   1.000
_cell.angle_alpha   90.00
_cell.angle_beta   90.00
_cell.angle_gamma   90.00
#
_symmetry.space_group_name_H-M   'P 1'
#
loop_
_entity.id
_entity.type
_entity.pdbx_description
1 polymer ?
#
loop_
_entity_poly.entity_id
_entity_poly.type
_entity_poly.pdbx_seq_one_letter_code
_entity_poly.pdbx_strand_id
1 'polypeptide(L)'
;MRCLSTYDETYRGLLEELIPDLPATSVICPPFHCDHGDGIRLGEHVFVNANCTFLDGAFITIGSYTLIGPCVQIYTPHHPMDYLERRNPKEYAYPVTIGEDCWIGGGAVICPGVTIGDRCVIGAGSVVTKDIPDDCVAVGNPARVIRCRM
;
A
#
# COMPACT_ATOMS: atom_id res chain seq x y z
N MET A 1 -28.78 0.46 2.07
CA MET A 1 -27.38 0.46 2.52
C MET A 1 -26.78 1.83 2.17
N ARG A 2 -26.43 2.64 3.14
CA ARG A 2 -25.86 3.98 2.91
C ARG A 2 -24.38 3.79 2.58
N CYS A 3 -23.92 4.19 1.42
CA CYS A 3 -22.50 4.22 1.12
C CYS A 3 -21.87 5.36 1.94
N LEU A 4 -20.94 5.04 2.82
CA LEU A 4 -20.18 6.04 3.55
C LEU A 4 -19.26 6.75 2.55
N SER A 5 -19.27 8.08 2.57
CA SER A 5 -18.38 8.90 1.75
C SER A 5 -17.09 9.22 2.51
N THR A 6 -16.04 9.60 1.79
CA THR A 6 -14.77 10.04 2.39
C THR A 6 -14.90 11.23 3.34
N TYR A 7 -16.01 11.95 3.24
CA TYR A 7 -16.32 13.14 4.06
C TYR A 7 -17.30 12.81 5.19
N ASP A 8 -17.67 11.54 5.38
CA ASP A 8 -18.54 11.12 6.47
C ASP A 8 -17.72 11.04 7.75
N GLU A 9 -18.07 11.87 8.74
CA GLU A 9 -17.39 11.93 10.05
C GLU A 9 -17.41 10.57 10.76
N THR A 10 -18.47 9.78 10.57
CA THR A 10 -18.57 8.44 11.14
C THR A 10 -17.52 7.51 10.53
N TYR A 11 -17.34 7.56 9.20
CA TYR A 11 -16.32 6.77 8.52
C TYR A 11 -14.92 7.19 8.94
N ARG A 12 -14.67 8.50 9.05
CA ARG A 12 -13.39 9.03 9.51
C ARG A 12 -13.06 8.55 10.93
N GLY A 13 -14.03 8.61 11.85
CA GLY A 13 -13.85 8.11 13.22
C GLY A 13 -13.50 6.63 13.29
N LEU A 14 -14.14 5.79 12.46
CA LEU A 14 -13.82 4.37 12.37
C LEU A 14 -12.40 4.12 11.82
N LEU A 15 -11.95 4.95 10.86
CA LEU A 15 -10.58 4.86 10.36
C LEU A 15 -9.55 5.23 11.42
N GLU A 16 -9.81 6.24 12.24
CA GLU A 16 -8.92 6.68 13.33
C GLU A 16 -8.81 5.64 14.45
N GLU A 17 -9.90 4.89 14.70
CA GLU A 17 -9.87 3.75 15.62
C GLU A 17 -9.07 2.56 15.03
N LEU A 18 -9.16 2.35 13.71
CA LEU A 18 -8.52 1.24 13.01
C LEU A 18 -7.03 1.48 12.75
N ILE A 19 -6.67 2.71 12.37
CA ILE A 19 -5.30 3.12 11.99
C ILE A 19 -4.83 4.17 12.99
N PRO A 20 -4.04 3.79 13.99
CA PRO A 20 -3.49 4.74 14.95
C PRO A 20 -2.64 5.81 14.26
N ASP A 21 -2.71 7.03 14.79
CA ASP A 21 -1.95 8.19 14.27
C ASP A 21 -2.23 8.54 12.81
N LEU A 22 -3.43 8.21 12.29
CA LEU A 22 -3.85 8.60 10.96
C LEU A 22 -3.88 10.13 10.82
N PRO A 23 -3.00 10.75 9.99
CA PRO A 23 -2.95 12.20 9.86
C PRO A 23 -4.29 12.79 9.40
N ALA A 24 -4.67 13.92 9.97
CA ALA A 24 -5.93 14.58 9.62
C ALA A 24 -6.01 15.00 8.15
N THR A 25 -4.85 15.23 7.53
CA THR A 25 -4.71 15.61 6.12
C THR A 25 -4.79 14.44 5.15
N SER A 26 -4.67 13.20 5.63
CA SER A 26 -4.68 12.01 4.79
C SER A 26 -6.08 11.42 4.65
N VAL A 27 -6.37 10.90 3.46
CA VAL A 27 -7.70 10.43 3.07
C VAL A 27 -7.62 8.99 2.59
N ILE A 28 -8.53 8.14 3.10
CA ILE A 28 -8.73 6.78 2.60
C ILE A 28 -10.19 6.66 2.14
N CYS A 29 -10.38 6.40 0.85
CA CYS A 29 -11.71 6.24 0.27
C CYS A 29 -12.28 4.85 0.56
N PRO A 30 -13.56 4.75 0.97
CA PRO A 30 -14.23 3.46 1.12
C PRO A 30 -14.61 2.84 -0.25
N PRO A 31 -14.76 1.50 -0.33
CA PRO A 31 -14.38 0.55 0.69
C PRO A 31 -12.85 0.38 0.80
N PHE A 32 -12.39 0.13 2.00
CA PHE A 32 -10.99 -0.13 2.31
C PHE A 32 -10.89 -1.41 3.13
N HIS A 33 -9.88 -2.24 2.87
CA HIS A 33 -9.66 -3.50 3.55
C HIS A 33 -8.24 -3.58 4.09
N CYS A 34 -8.09 -4.11 5.29
CA CYS A 34 -6.79 -4.42 5.90
C CYS A 34 -6.92 -5.65 6.81
N ASP A 35 -5.78 -6.19 7.26
CA ASP A 35 -5.79 -7.28 8.24
C ASP A 35 -6.02 -6.74 9.65
N HIS A 36 -5.20 -5.79 10.09
CA HIS A 36 -5.19 -5.26 11.45
C HIS A 36 -5.48 -3.77 11.50
N GLY A 37 -4.84 -2.99 10.65
CA GLY A 37 -4.91 -1.54 10.59
C GLY A 37 -3.81 -0.84 11.40
N ASP A 38 -3.44 -1.39 12.54
CA ASP A 38 -2.40 -0.84 13.44
C ASP A 38 -0.97 -0.98 12.88
N GLY A 39 -0.78 -1.78 11.85
CA GLY A 39 0.45 -1.87 11.07
C GLY A 39 0.57 -0.84 9.95
N ILE A 40 -0.47 -0.03 9.68
CA ILE A 40 -0.48 0.96 8.61
C ILE A 40 -0.01 2.32 9.13
N ARG A 41 0.99 2.90 8.48
CA ARG A 41 1.55 4.21 8.81
C ARG A 41 1.55 5.10 7.58
N LEU A 42 0.79 6.19 7.65
CA LEU A 42 0.70 7.17 6.58
C LEU A 42 1.36 8.48 7.00
N GLY A 43 2.05 9.11 6.08
CA GLY A 43 2.47 10.49 6.20
C GLY A 43 1.33 11.48 5.98
N GLU A 44 1.65 12.77 5.94
CA GLU A 44 0.69 13.84 5.69
C GLU A 44 0.26 13.87 4.21
N HIS A 45 -0.99 14.28 3.96
CA HIS A 45 -1.52 14.46 2.61
C HIS A 45 -1.46 13.20 1.71
N VAL A 46 -1.51 12.01 2.31
CA VAL A 46 -1.62 10.76 1.54
C VAL A 46 -3.07 10.58 1.10
N PHE A 47 -3.25 10.20 -0.17
CA PHE A 47 -4.56 9.86 -0.71
C PHE A 47 -4.59 8.38 -1.12
N VAL A 48 -5.50 7.62 -0.53
CA VAL A 48 -5.77 6.22 -0.87
C VAL A 48 -7.14 6.12 -1.50
N ASN A 49 -7.20 5.74 -2.77
CA ASN A 49 -8.45 5.61 -3.51
C ASN A 49 -9.22 4.33 -3.10
N ALA A 50 -10.44 4.20 -3.58
CA ALA A 50 -11.37 3.13 -3.21
C ALA A 50 -10.91 1.72 -3.61
N ASN A 51 -11.42 0.72 -2.89
CA ASN A 51 -11.18 -0.70 -3.10
C ASN A 51 -9.71 -1.13 -2.92
N CYS A 52 -8.93 -0.41 -2.13
CA CYS A 52 -7.58 -0.83 -1.78
C CYS A 52 -7.60 -1.89 -0.68
N THR A 53 -6.59 -2.77 -0.72
CA THR A 53 -6.39 -3.85 0.27
C THR A 53 -4.96 -3.81 0.78
N PHE A 54 -4.77 -3.54 2.07
CA PHE A 54 -3.47 -3.49 2.72
C PHE A 54 -3.39 -4.61 3.76
N LEU A 55 -2.66 -5.69 3.45
CA LEU A 55 -2.47 -6.79 4.39
C LEU A 55 -1.27 -6.48 5.28
N ASP A 56 -1.54 -5.90 6.43
CA ASP A 56 -0.57 -5.32 7.35
C ASP A 56 -0.14 -6.27 8.47
N GLY A 57 0.16 -7.52 8.15
CA GLY A 57 0.81 -8.46 9.08
C GLY A 57 2.21 -8.02 9.53
N ALA A 58 2.86 -7.14 8.74
CA ALA A 58 4.00 -6.31 9.11
C ALA A 58 3.71 -4.86 8.71
N PHE A 59 4.59 -3.92 9.07
CA PHE A 59 4.34 -2.51 8.80
C PHE A 59 4.25 -2.20 7.30
N ILE A 60 3.24 -1.40 6.95
CA ILE A 60 3.10 -0.72 5.67
C ILE A 60 3.29 0.77 5.94
N THR A 61 4.36 1.35 5.41
CA THR A 61 4.68 2.76 5.58
C THR A 61 4.56 3.48 4.24
N ILE A 62 3.79 4.56 4.19
CA ILE A 62 3.58 5.37 2.98
C ILE A 62 3.93 6.82 3.31
N GLY A 63 4.90 7.37 2.59
CA GLY A 63 5.40 8.73 2.77
C GLY A 63 4.38 9.80 2.36
N SER A 64 4.62 11.01 2.84
CA SER A 64 3.75 12.17 2.62
C SER A 64 3.54 12.48 1.14
N TYR A 65 2.38 13.06 0.80
CA TYR A 65 2.00 13.46 -0.56
C TYR A 65 1.93 12.32 -1.59
N THR A 66 1.92 11.07 -1.15
CA THR A 66 1.80 9.91 -2.03
C THR A 66 0.35 9.64 -2.39
N LEU A 67 0.11 9.36 -3.68
CA LEU A 67 -1.20 9.06 -4.24
C LEU A 67 -1.30 7.56 -4.57
N ILE A 68 -2.27 6.89 -3.97
CA ILE A 68 -2.56 5.48 -4.21
C ILE A 68 -3.84 5.38 -5.04
N GLY A 69 -3.73 4.81 -6.23
CA GLY A 69 -4.85 4.57 -7.14
C GLY A 69 -5.85 3.54 -6.62
N PRO A 70 -7.02 3.42 -7.27
CA PRO A 70 -8.03 2.45 -6.85
C PRO A 70 -7.56 1.00 -7.03
N CYS A 71 -8.08 0.10 -6.21
CA CYS A 71 -7.80 -1.33 -6.28
C CYS A 71 -6.31 -1.69 -6.11
N VAL A 72 -5.50 -0.84 -5.50
CA VAL A 72 -4.11 -1.14 -5.17
C VAL A 72 -4.08 -2.14 -4.02
N GLN A 73 -3.17 -3.10 -4.12
CA GLN A 73 -2.99 -4.16 -3.14
C GLN A 73 -1.55 -4.10 -2.62
N ILE A 74 -1.40 -4.02 -1.30
CA ILE A 74 -0.09 -4.04 -0.63
C ILE A 74 -0.08 -5.24 0.30
N TYR A 75 0.85 -6.15 0.08
CA TYR A 75 0.95 -7.39 0.83
C TYR A 75 2.24 -7.45 1.64
N THR A 76 2.14 -7.67 2.93
CA THR A 76 3.29 -8.00 3.77
C THR A 76 3.37 -9.50 4.09
N PRO A 77 2.25 -10.27 4.14
CA PRO A 77 2.29 -11.68 4.44
C PRO A 77 2.98 -12.50 3.34
N HIS A 78 3.69 -13.53 3.78
CA HIS A 78 4.39 -14.48 2.93
C HIS A 78 4.30 -15.89 3.51
N HIS A 79 4.00 -16.88 2.68
CA HIS A 79 4.00 -18.28 3.06
C HIS A 79 5.28 -18.98 2.57
N PRO A 80 5.73 -20.04 3.28
CA PRO A 80 6.87 -20.84 2.82
C PRO A 80 6.69 -21.35 1.40
N MET A 81 7.75 -21.29 0.59
CA MET A 81 7.73 -21.80 -0.77
C MET A 81 7.66 -23.33 -0.79
N ASP A 82 8.31 -24.00 0.17
CA ASP A 82 8.17 -25.45 0.34
C ASP A 82 6.76 -25.81 0.80
N TYR A 83 6.13 -26.73 0.07
CA TYR A 83 4.73 -27.10 0.32
C TYR A 83 4.53 -27.89 1.61
N LEU A 84 5.53 -28.65 2.06
CA LEU A 84 5.46 -29.39 3.32
C LEU A 84 5.58 -28.43 4.51
N GLU A 85 6.46 -27.46 4.41
CA GLU A 85 6.57 -26.40 5.42
C GLU A 85 5.30 -25.56 5.46
N ARG A 86 4.71 -25.23 4.31
CA ARG A 86 3.48 -24.43 4.20
C ARG A 86 2.24 -25.14 4.79
N ARG A 87 2.25 -26.46 4.96
CA ARG A 87 1.19 -27.19 5.67
C ARG A 87 1.11 -26.88 7.15
N ASN A 88 2.21 -26.41 7.74
CA ASN A 88 2.22 -25.93 9.11
C ASN A 88 1.61 -24.51 9.15
N PRO A 89 0.95 -24.13 10.24
CA PRO A 89 0.37 -22.80 10.39
C PRO A 89 1.47 -21.75 10.66
N LYS A 90 2.43 -21.62 9.72
CA LYS A 90 3.50 -20.64 9.76
C LYS A 90 3.28 -19.61 8.66
N GLU A 91 3.33 -18.36 9.03
CA GLU A 91 3.29 -17.22 8.16
C GLU A 91 4.42 -16.27 8.51
N TYR A 92 5.03 -15.68 7.52
CA TYR A 92 6.03 -14.64 7.67
C TYR A 92 5.44 -13.35 7.13
N ALA A 93 5.87 -12.21 7.64
CA ALA A 93 5.50 -10.92 7.10
C ALA A 93 6.73 -10.04 6.94
N TYR A 94 6.84 -9.38 5.78
CA TYR A 94 7.94 -8.49 5.45
C TYR A 94 7.39 -7.09 5.21
N PRO A 95 7.92 -6.05 5.88
CA PRO A 95 7.39 -4.71 5.77
C PRO A 95 7.51 -4.17 4.35
N VAL A 96 6.55 -3.33 3.97
CA VAL A 96 6.56 -2.60 2.71
C VAL A 96 6.70 -1.12 3.01
N THR A 97 7.57 -0.43 2.26
CA THR A 97 7.76 1.01 2.36
C THR A 97 7.55 1.65 1.00
N ILE A 98 6.75 2.70 0.96
CA ILE A 98 6.57 3.59 -0.19
C ILE A 98 6.98 4.99 0.25
N GLY A 99 7.88 5.62 -0.48
CA GLY A 99 8.41 6.94 -0.18
C GLY A 99 7.42 8.08 -0.36
N GLU A 100 7.92 9.29 -0.30
CA GLU A 100 7.15 10.52 -0.47
C GLU A 100 6.92 10.86 -1.95
N ASP A 101 5.87 11.65 -2.22
CA ASP A 101 5.56 12.16 -3.57
C ASP A 101 5.44 11.06 -4.65
N CYS A 102 5.03 9.85 -4.27
CA CYS A 102 4.84 8.75 -5.20
C CYS A 102 3.43 8.75 -5.81
N TRP A 103 3.32 8.15 -6.98
CA TRP A 103 2.04 7.81 -7.59
C TRP A 103 2.01 6.31 -7.91
N ILE A 104 1.13 5.60 -7.20
CA ILE A 104 0.90 4.17 -7.41
C ILE A 104 -0.37 4.01 -8.25
N GLY A 105 -0.21 3.55 -9.47
CA GLY A 105 -1.30 3.38 -10.44
C GLY A 105 -2.32 2.33 -9.98
N GLY A 106 -3.58 2.53 -10.39
CA GLY A 106 -4.68 1.66 -10.00
C GLY A 106 -4.43 0.18 -10.34
N GLY A 107 -4.85 -0.72 -9.46
CA GLY A 107 -4.68 -2.16 -9.62
C GLY A 107 -3.24 -2.66 -9.49
N ALA A 108 -2.29 -1.82 -9.10
CA ALA A 108 -0.93 -2.27 -8.82
C ALA A 108 -0.91 -3.18 -7.59
N VAL A 109 0.00 -4.15 -7.60
CA VAL A 109 0.26 -5.06 -6.49
C VAL A 109 1.69 -4.84 -6.00
N ILE A 110 1.86 -4.56 -4.71
CA ILE A 110 3.17 -4.42 -4.07
C ILE A 110 3.43 -5.66 -3.22
N CYS A 111 4.48 -6.39 -3.56
CA CYS A 111 4.82 -7.66 -2.91
C CYS A 111 5.55 -7.45 -1.58
N PRO A 112 5.56 -8.47 -0.70
CA PRO A 112 6.20 -8.41 0.61
C PRO A 112 7.68 -8.01 0.54
N GLY A 113 8.10 -7.13 1.45
CA GLY A 113 9.48 -6.70 1.61
C GLY A 113 9.97 -5.64 0.62
N VAL A 114 9.09 -5.15 -0.27
CA VAL A 114 9.45 -4.14 -1.28
C VAL A 114 9.58 -2.77 -0.66
N THR A 115 10.63 -2.05 -1.06
CA THR A 115 10.80 -0.61 -0.84
C THR A 115 10.70 0.14 -2.17
N ILE A 116 9.77 1.09 -2.26
CA ILE A 116 9.66 2.05 -3.36
C ILE A 116 10.18 3.38 -2.84
N GLY A 117 11.19 3.92 -3.49
CA GLY A 117 11.80 5.19 -3.12
C GLY A 117 10.89 6.40 -3.37
N ASP A 118 11.41 7.58 -3.10
CA ASP A 118 10.64 8.83 -3.24
C ASP A 118 10.40 9.19 -4.71
N ARG A 119 9.32 9.94 -4.96
CA ARG A 119 9.00 10.52 -6.28
C ARG A 119 8.90 9.48 -7.41
N CYS A 120 8.52 8.24 -7.04
CA CYS A 120 8.34 7.16 -7.98
C CYS A 120 6.94 7.15 -8.60
N VAL A 121 6.84 6.63 -9.82
CA VAL A 121 5.57 6.32 -10.46
C VAL A 121 5.52 4.84 -10.77
N ILE A 122 4.49 4.16 -10.26
CA ILE A 122 4.20 2.77 -10.59
C ILE A 122 3.00 2.73 -11.53
N GLY A 123 3.19 2.14 -12.71
CA GLY A 123 2.12 2.05 -13.71
C GLY A 123 0.94 1.20 -13.22
N ALA A 124 -0.26 1.52 -13.72
CA ALA A 124 -1.46 0.76 -13.40
C ALA A 124 -1.31 -0.74 -13.74
N GLY A 125 -1.83 -1.61 -12.89
CA GLY A 125 -1.77 -3.07 -13.07
C GLY A 125 -0.39 -3.69 -12.92
N SER A 126 0.61 -2.93 -12.47
CA SER A 126 1.96 -3.44 -12.26
C SER A 126 2.05 -4.36 -11.04
N VAL A 127 2.95 -5.34 -11.07
CA VAL A 127 3.27 -6.19 -9.93
C VAL A 127 4.72 -5.93 -9.51
N VAL A 128 4.91 -5.21 -8.41
CA VAL A 128 6.23 -4.81 -7.92
C VAL A 128 6.78 -5.88 -7.01
N THR A 129 7.81 -6.56 -7.48
CA THR A 129 8.45 -7.70 -6.79
C THR A 129 9.86 -7.40 -6.30
N LYS A 130 10.39 -6.21 -6.60
CA LYS A 130 11.73 -5.75 -6.22
C LYS A 130 11.69 -4.27 -5.89
N ASP A 131 12.67 -3.82 -5.13
CA ASP A 131 12.82 -2.41 -4.77
C ASP A 131 12.94 -1.52 -6.01
N ILE A 132 12.36 -0.33 -5.90
CA ILE A 132 12.40 0.71 -6.94
C ILE A 132 13.16 1.90 -6.35
N PRO A 133 14.26 2.35 -7.01
CA PRO A 133 15.01 3.51 -6.57
C PRO A 133 14.21 4.81 -6.69
N ASP A 134 14.66 5.85 -5.99
CA ASP A 134 14.05 7.19 -6.09
C ASP A 134 13.94 7.68 -7.53
N ASP A 135 12.99 8.58 -7.78
CA ASP A 135 12.79 9.28 -9.04
C ASP A 135 12.52 8.39 -10.26
N CYS A 136 12.11 7.14 -10.06
CA CYS A 136 11.94 6.17 -11.14
C CYS A 136 10.48 5.91 -11.51
N VAL A 137 10.27 5.55 -12.77
CA VAL A 137 9.01 5.02 -13.31
C VAL A 137 9.18 3.54 -13.56
N ALA A 138 8.32 2.72 -12.95
CA ALA A 138 8.30 1.27 -13.12
C ALA A 138 6.93 0.78 -13.58
N VAL A 139 6.89 -0.15 -14.51
CA VAL A 139 5.65 -0.69 -15.08
C VAL A 139 5.75 -2.19 -15.35
N GLY A 140 4.61 -2.85 -15.41
CA GLY A 140 4.49 -4.22 -15.90
C GLY A 140 4.39 -5.28 -14.80
N ASN A 141 4.32 -6.54 -15.24
CA ASN A 141 4.29 -7.72 -14.38
C ASN A 141 5.31 -8.77 -14.89
N PRO A 142 6.42 -9.01 -14.17
CA PRO A 142 6.88 -8.22 -13.02
C PRO A 142 7.29 -6.80 -13.43
N ALA A 143 7.11 -5.84 -12.52
CA ALA A 143 7.44 -4.45 -12.79
C ALA A 143 8.94 -4.25 -13.08
N ARG A 144 9.24 -3.40 -14.06
CA ARG A 144 10.60 -3.01 -14.44
C ARG A 144 10.70 -1.51 -14.53
N VAL A 145 11.80 -0.99 -14.06
CA VAL A 145 12.13 0.43 -14.23
C VAL A 145 12.34 0.71 -15.71
N ILE A 146 11.57 1.63 -16.26
CA ILE A 146 11.64 2.06 -17.65
C ILE A 146 12.30 3.42 -17.81
N ARG A 147 12.35 4.22 -16.75
CA ARG A 147 12.95 5.55 -16.74
C ARG A 147 13.22 5.98 -15.31
N CYS A 148 14.32 6.67 -15.06
CA CYS A 148 14.57 7.47 -13.87
C CYS A 148 14.88 8.91 -14.27
N ARG A 149 14.55 9.87 -13.40
CA ARG A 149 15.06 11.25 -13.55
C ARG A 149 16.55 11.23 -13.22
N MET A 150 17.32 11.91 -14.01
CA MET A 150 18.73 12.22 -13.68
C MET A 150 18.78 13.48 -12.82
#